data_f2efe2e3ecd6a462d749de306530b13d
#
_entry.id   f2efe2e3ecd6a462d749de306530b13d
#
_cell.length_a   1.000
_cell.length_b   1.000
_cell.length_c   1.000
_cell.angle_alpha   90.00
_cell.angle_beta   90.00
_cell.angle_gamma   90.00
#
_symmetry.space_group_name_H-M   'P 1'
#
loop_
_entity.id
_entity.type
_entity.pdbx_description
1 polymer ?
#
loop_
_entity_poly.entity_id
_entity_poly.type
_entity_poly.pdbx_seq_one_letter_code
_entity_poly.pdbx_strand_id
1 'polypeptide(L)'
;MRITPATELKNRIEKLQKEMAVHSLGAILMLQNADLFYFTGAIQQGALYVPLEGQALYLVRKDYARARMESGLKEVIPFSSPRDIPGVLADFGYTLPDTIGMELDVVPVSVMNRFRKGLGGCNISDATPMIRKVRAVKSDYELGILKDAALIVDKVCKRVPEILREGMTDLELTAELEFVARKEGHQGLVRMRGFNNELFYGHAFSGADSAVPTYSDTPLGGVGLNPSFPQGASYKCVRKNEPVTVDFSGVFDGYIVDQTRMFSIGELPEKLSKAYVDMVLILNHAKKIAKPGATWGGVYDECLQMACDMGYQDHFMGSKGAQVSFIGHGVGVELDEYPFIARGFNDYELEENMVFAFEPKVVYPGLGAVGVEDTFWVGADGLKHLTFANHELIIL
;
A
#
# COMPACT_ATOMS: atom_id res chain seq x y z
N MET A 1 17.24 -12.87 8.92
CA MET A 1 16.76 -12.53 7.55
C MET A 1 15.82 -13.65 7.11
N ARG A 2 14.59 -13.31 6.77
CA ARG A 2 13.59 -14.27 6.24
C ARG A 2 13.79 -14.34 4.72
N ILE A 3 13.93 -15.53 4.19
CA ILE A 3 14.00 -15.77 2.74
C ILE A 3 12.64 -16.30 2.30
N THR A 4 12.10 -15.74 1.22
CA THR A 4 10.83 -16.22 0.66
C THR A 4 10.99 -17.66 0.16
N PRO A 5 10.16 -18.61 0.63
CA PRO A 5 10.27 -20.01 0.24
C PRO A 5 10.13 -20.20 -1.28
N ALA A 6 10.92 -21.12 -1.83
CA ALA A 6 10.85 -21.45 -3.27
C ALA A 6 9.45 -21.91 -3.71
N THR A 7 8.72 -22.62 -2.83
CA THR A 7 7.34 -23.04 -3.08
C THR A 7 6.39 -21.85 -3.19
N GLU A 8 6.58 -20.81 -2.36
CA GLU A 8 5.80 -19.58 -2.42
C GLU A 8 6.03 -18.84 -3.75
N LEU A 9 7.31 -18.65 -4.13
CA LEU A 9 7.67 -17.99 -5.39
C LEU A 9 7.13 -18.78 -6.60
N LYS A 10 7.22 -20.10 -6.57
CA LYS A 10 6.65 -20.96 -7.62
C LYS A 10 5.14 -20.73 -7.76
N ASN A 11 4.40 -20.73 -6.65
CA ASN A 11 2.95 -20.54 -6.64
C ASN A 11 2.57 -19.16 -7.22
N ARG A 12 3.32 -18.09 -6.89
CA ARG A 12 3.12 -16.74 -7.44
C ARG A 12 3.33 -16.69 -8.95
N ILE A 13 4.41 -17.32 -9.44
CA ILE A 13 4.72 -17.41 -10.86
C ILE A 13 3.62 -18.20 -11.60
N GLU A 14 3.18 -19.34 -11.07
CA GLU A 14 2.11 -20.13 -11.67
C GLU A 14 0.78 -19.38 -11.73
N LYS A 15 0.44 -18.57 -10.69
CA LYS A 15 -0.73 -17.68 -10.74
C LYS A 15 -0.60 -16.66 -11.87
N LEU A 16 0.59 -16.04 -12.01
CA LEU A 16 0.83 -15.07 -13.06
C LEU A 16 0.75 -15.70 -14.47
N GLN A 17 1.32 -16.88 -14.65
CA GLN A 17 1.24 -17.62 -15.92
C GLN A 17 -0.20 -17.95 -16.31
N LYS A 18 -1.08 -18.25 -15.35
CA LYS A 18 -2.52 -18.43 -15.60
C LYS A 18 -3.18 -17.14 -16.09
N GLU A 19 -2.88 -16.00 -15.47
CA GLU A 19 -3.38 -14.70 -15.93
C GLU A 19 -2.85 -14.37 -17.34
N MET A 20 -1.57 -14.64 -17.60
CA MET A 20 -0.96 -14.46 -18.92
C MET A 20 -1.67 -15.29 -20.00
N ALA A 21 -2.05 -16.53 -19.71
CA ALA A 21 -2.78 -17.40 -20.63
C ALA A 21 -4.15 -16.81 -21.00
N VAL A 22 -4.88 -16.27 -20.01
CA VAL A 22 -6.19 -15.61 -20.25
C VAL A 22 -6.03 -14.42 -21.20
N HIS A 23 -4.93 -13.67 -21.09
CA HIS A 23 -4.66 -12.48 -21.91
C HIS A 23 -3.83 -12.76 -23.17
N SER A 24 -3.54 -14.02 -23.48
CA SER A 24 -2.71 -14.45 -24.63
C SER A 24 -1.34 -13.78 -24.69
N LEU A 25 -0.71 -13.57 -23.52
CA LEU A 25 0.58 -12.93 -23.41
C LEU A 25 1.70 -13.98 -23.29
N GLY A 26 2.67 -13.97 -24.20
CA GLY A 26 3.71 -15.00 -24.27
C GLY A 26 4.79 -14.92 -23.19
N ALA A 27 5.08 -13.73 -22.69
CA ALA A 27 6.03 -13.51 -21.59
C ALA A 27 5.80 -12.17 -20.90
N ILE A 28 6.29 -12.05 -19.65
CA ILE A 28 6.40 -10.77 -18.92
C ILE A 28 7.86 -10.55 -18.53
N LEU A 29 8.33 -9.32 -18.68
CA LEU A 29 9.63 -8.85 -18.22
C LEU A 29 9.46 -7.75 -17.18
N MET A 30 9.72 -8.05 -15.90
CA MET A 30 9.55 -7.13 -14.78
C MET A 30 10.86 -6.46 -14.39
N LEU A 31 10.80 -5.18 -14.03
CA LEU A 31 11.93 -4.34 -13.65
C LEU A 31 11.72 -3.62 -12.32
N GLN A 32 10.49 -3.44 -11.88
CA GLN A 32 10.12 -2.68 -10.70
C GLN A 32 10.46 -3.44 -9.42
N ASN A 33 11.03 -2.74 -8.44
CA ASN A 33 11.58 -3.35 -7.22
C ASN A 33 10.58 -4.15 -6.40
N ALA A 34 9.32 -3.71 -6.28
CA ALA A 34 8.31 -4.45 -5.54
C ALA A 34 7.95 -5.75 -6.25
N ASP A 35 7.78 -5.70 -7.57
CA ASP A 35 7.47 -6.87 -8.39
C ASP A 35 8.65 -7.86 -8.42
N LEU A 36 9.90 -7.35 -8.52
CA LEU A 36 11.10 -8.19 -8.36
C LEU A 36 11.10 -8.88 -6.99
N PHE A 37 10.88 -8.13 -5.90
CA PHE A 37 10.83 -8.73 -4.56
C PHE A 37 9.70 -9.77 -4.46
N TYR A 38 8.51 -9.45 -4.93
CA TYR A 38 7.36 -10.34 -4.84
C TYR A 38 7.59 -11.67 -5.55
N PHE A 39 8.14 -11.65 -6.77
CA PHE A 39 8.28 -12.86 -7.59
C PHE A 39 9.65 -13.54 -7.47
N THR A 40 10.67 -12.89 -6.90
CA THR A 40 12.01 -13.49 -6.74
C THR A 40 12.47 -13.65 -5.30
N GLY A 41 11.85 -12.94 -4.36
CA GLY A 41 12.28 -12.83 -2.96
C GLY A 41 13.47 -11.90 -2.75
N ALA A 42 14.00 -11.23 -3.79
CA ALA A 42 15.18 -10.38 -3.70
C ALA A 42 15.08 -9.15 -4.62
N ILE A 43 15.80 -8.09 -4.26
CA ILE A 43 15.90 -6.87 -5.10
C ILE A 43 17.36 -6.67 -5.48
N GLN A 44 17.64 -6.82 -6.77
CA GLN A 44 18.91 -6.43 -7.37
C GLN A 44 18.68 -5.71 -8.70
N GLN A 45 19.67 -4.94 -9.16
CA GLN A 45 19.59 -4.38 -10.51
C GLN A 45 19.50 -5.52 -11.52
N GLY A 46 18.36 -5.65 -12.18
CA GLY A 46 18.10 -6.76 -13.05
C GLY A 46 16.74 -6.72 -13.69
N ALA A 47 16.30 -7.88 -14.14
CA ALA A 47 14.98 -8.10 -14.68
C ALA A 47 14.53 -9.52 -14.34
N LEU A 48 13.24 -9.71 -14.15
CA LEU A 48 12.64 -11.04 -14.07
C LEU A 48 11.90 -11.33 -15.36
N TYR A 49 12.31 -12.36 -16.08
CA TYR A 49 11.60 -12.89 -17.23
C TYR A 49 10.71 -14.06 -16.79
N VAL A 50 9.42 -13.94 -17.02
CA VAL A 50 8.43 -15.00 -16.76
C VAL A 50 7.87 -15.42 -18.12
N PRO A 51 8.19 -16.63 -18.62
CA PRO A 51 7.56 -17.19 -19.82
C PRO A 51 6.13 -17.61 -19.51
N LEU A 52 5.28 -17.73 -20.55
CA LEU A 52 3.95 -18.30 -20.40
C LEU A 52 3.98 -19.73 -19.82
N GLU A 53 4.96 -20.52 -20.25
CA GLU A 53 5.20 -21.86 -19.75
C GLU A 53 6.69 -22.06 -19.43
N GLY A 54 6.97 -22.78 -18.33
CA GLY A 54 8.34 -23.07 -17.92
C GLY A 54 8.80 -22.25 -16.71
N GLN A 55 10.11 -22.18 -16.52
CA GLN A 55 10.73 -21.56 -15.33
C GLN A 55 10.99 -20.08 -15.57
N ALA A 56 10.72 -19.25 -14.56
CA ALA A 56 11.12 -17.85 -14.57
C ALA A 56 12.64 -17.71 -14.43
N LEU A 57 13.21 -16.69 -15.08
CA LEU A 57 14.63 -16.40 -15.10
C LEU A 57 14.89 -15.04 -14.44
N TYR A 58 15.57 -15.04 -13.29
CA TYR A 58 15.99 -13.82 -12.63
C TYR A 58 17.34 -13.35 -13.16
N LEU A 59 17.33 -12.37 -14.04
CA LEU A 59 18.49 -11.80 -14.70
C LEU A 59 19.09 -10.70 -13.82
N VAL A 60 20.30 -10.91 -13.29
CA VAL A 60 20.93 -10.00 -12.32
C VAL A 60 22.15 -9.34 -12.90
N ARG A 61 22.15 -8.01 -12.93
CA ARG A 61 23.26 -7.20 -13.45
C ARG A 61 24.31 -6.87 -12.39
N LYS A 62 23.89 -6.70 -11.13
CA LYS A 62 24.78 -6.27 -10.04
C LYS A 62 24.57 -7.16 -8.82
N ASP A 63 25.68 -7.52 -8.19
CA ASP A 63 25.70 -8.37 -7.00
C ASP A 63 24.96 -9.71 -7.16
N TYR A 64 25.40 -10.47 -8.14
CA TYR A 64 24.89 -11.83 -8.42
C TYR A 64 24.96 -12.74 -7.19
N ALA A 65 26.07 -12.70 -6.42
CA ALA A 65 26.27 -13.55 -5.27
C ALA A 65 25.20 -13.30 -4.20
N ARG A 66 24.87 -12.04 -3.95
CA ARG A 66 23.81 -11.63 -3.04
C ARG A 66 22.43 -12.07 -3.54
N ALA A 67 22.12 -11.86 -4.82
CA ALA A 67 20.86 -12.33 -5.40
C ALA A 67 20.66 -13.84 -5.23
N ARG A 68 21.71 -14.62 -5.46
CA ARG A 68 21.71 -16.09 -5.26
C ARG A 68 21.46 -16.50 -3.81
N MET A 69 21.96 -15.72 -2.86
CA MET A 69 21.78 -15.98 -1.42
C MET A 69 20.38 -15.60 -0.94
N GLU A 70 19.81 -14.54 -1.48
CA GLU A 70 18.53 -13.96 -1.02
C GLU A 70 17.30 -14.50 -1.77
N SER A 71 17.45 -14.91 -3.03
CA SER A 71 16.34 -15.41 -3.84
C SER A 71 16.10 -16.90 -3.61
N GLY A 72 14.82 -17.26 -3.46
CA GLY A 72 14.37 -18.66 -3.47
C GLY A 72 14.24 -19.27 -4.87
N LEU A 73 14.46 -18.50 -5.95
CA LEU A 73 14.42 -19.02 -7.31
C LEU A 73 15.64 -19.87 -7.64
N LYS A 74 15.42 -20.92 -8.44
CA LYS A 74 16.49 -21.79 -8.93
C LYS A 74 17.37 -21.06 -9.96
N GLU A 75 16.74 -20.38 -10.89
CA GLU A 75 17.41 -19.77 -12.05
C GLU A 75 17.67 -18.28 -11.80
N VAL A 76 18.81 -17.99 -11.17
CA VAL A 76 19.38 -16.63 -11.04
C VAL A 76 20.59 -16.56 -11.95
N ILE A 77 20.61 -15.62 -12.89
CA ILE A 77 21.53 -15.60 -14.02
C ILE A 77 22.22 -14.24 -14.12
N PRO A 78 23.56 -14.18 -14.19
CA PRO A 78 24.23 -12.92 -14.41
C PRO A 78 24.00 -12.46 -15.86
N PHE A 79 23.75 -11.16 -16.06
CA PHE A 79 23.70 -10.52 -17.37
C PHE A 79 24.27 -9.10 -17.31
N SER A 80 24.72 -8.56 -18.44
CA SER A 80 25.35 -7.24 -18.48
C SER A 80 24.45 -6.18 -19.11
N SER A 81 23.61 -6.56 -20.05
CA SER A 81 22.83 -5.66 -20.89
C SER A 81 21.52 -6.30 -21.35
N PRO A 82 20.46 -5.53 -21.61
CA PRO A 82 19.25 -6.05 -22.25
C PRO A 82 19.49 -6.77 -23.57
N ARG A 83 20.61 -6.51 -24.25
CA ARG A 83 20.99 -7.21 -25.50
C ARG A 83 21.41 -8.66 -25.29
N ASP A 84 21.75 -9.02 -24.04
CA ASP A 84 22.16 -10.39 -23.71
C ASP A 84 20.93 -11.30 -23.51
N ILE A 85 19.77 -10.70 -23.25
CA ILE A 85 18.55 -11.44 -22.90
C ILE A 85 18.15 -12.47 -23.95
N PRO A 86 18.10 -12.15 -25.28
CA PRO A 86 17.73 -13.16 -26.27
C PRO A 86 18.67 -14.38 -26.27
N GLY A 87 19.97 -14.19 -26.06
CA GLY A 87 20.95 -15.29 -25.96
C GLY A 87 20.68 -16.14 -24.69
N VAL A 88 20.49 -15.48 -23.55
CA VAL A 88 20.14 -16.17 -22.29
C VAL A 88 18.84 -16.99 -22.45
N LEU A 89 17.82 -16.41 -23.08
CA LEU A 89 16.55 -17.13 -23.31
C LEU A 89 16.77 -18.38 -24.18
N ALA A 90 17.58 -18.27 -25.25
CA ALA A 90 17.91 -19.39 -26.13
C ALA A 90 18.65 -20.51 -25.39
N ASP A 91 19.57 -20.17 -24.46
CA ASP A 91 20.30 -21.16 -23.65
C ASP A 91 19.35 -21.96 -22.73
N PHE A 92 18.21 -21.40 -22.37
CA PHE A 92 17.13 -22.07 -21.61
C PHE A 92 16.04 -22.69 -22.49
N GLY A 93 16.21 -22.66 -23.81
CA GLY A 93 15.26 -23.21 -24.80
C GLY A 93 14.02 -22.34 -25.03
N TYR A 94 14.05 -21.07 -24.61
CA TYR A 94 12.98 -20.13 -24.87
C TYR A 94 13.19 -19.36 -26.16
N THR A 95 12.12 -19.15 -26.90
CA THR A 95 12.07 -18.18 -28.01
C THR A 95 11.48 -16.88 -27.54
N LEU A 96 12.02 -15.75 -28.02
CA LEU A 96 11.46 -14.46 -27.71
C LEU A 96 10.07 -14.32 -28.37
N PRO A 97 8.99 -14.04 -27.62
CA PRO A 97 7.68 -13.84 -28.21
C PRO A 97 7.59 -12.49 -28.92
N ASP A 98 6.65 -12.37 -29.88
CA ASP A 98 6.39 -11.12 -30.61
C ASP A 98 5.97 -9.98 -29.68
N THR A 99 5.30 -10.30 -28.60
CA THR A 99 4.82 -9.32 -27.59
C THR A 99 5.25 -9.76 -26.19
N ILE A 100 5.83 -8.83 -25.46
CA ILE A 100 6.25 -8.98 -24.05
C ILE A 100 5.50 -7.99 -23.18
N GLY A 101 4.97 -8.45 -22.03
CA GLY A 101 4.39 -7.59 -21.02
C GLY A 101 5.45 -6.89 -20.18
N MET A 102 5.20 -5.63 -19.80
CA MET A 102 6.01 -4.87 -18.84
C MET A 102 5.10 -4.04 -17.93
N GLU A 103 5.63 -3.55 -16.80
CA GLU A 103 4.92 -2.68 -15.86
C GLU A 103 4.88 -1.23 -16.39
N LEU A 104 3.95 -0.94 -17.33
CA LEU A 104 3.94 0.33 -18.04
C LEU A 104 3.43 1.51 -17.19
N ASP A 105 2.84 1.26 -16.06
CA ASP A 105 2.45 2.28 -15.09
C ASP A 105 3.64 2.88 -14.31
N VAL A 106 4.78 2.16 -14.24
CA VAL A 106 5.94 2.58 -13.43
C VAL A 106 7.26 2.57 -14.19
N VAL A 107 7.38 1.83 -15.29
CA VAL A 107 8.62 1.79 -16.08
C VAL A 107 8.75 3.05 -16.93
N PRO A 108 9.81 3.87 -16.75
CA PRO A 108 10.02 5.05 -17.59
C PRO A 108 10.14 4.66 -19.08
N VAL A 109 9.55 5.46 -19.96
CA VAL A 109 9.57 5.23 -21.43
C VAL A 109 11.00 5.02 -21.98
N SER A 110 11.98 5.76 -21.46
CA SER A 110 13.39 5.60 -21.85
C SER A 110 13.97 4.24 -21.47
N VAL A 111 13.56 3.70 -20.32
CA VAL A 111 13.96 2.36 -19.86
C VAL A 111 13.27 1.29 -20.70
N MET A 112 11.95 1.39 -20.88
CA MET A 112 11.17 0.50 -21.74
C MET A 112 11.77 0.44 -23.17
N ASN A 113 12.05 1.59 -23.79
CA ASN A 113 12.66 1.65 -25.14
C ASN A 113 14.05 1.00 -25.19
N ARG A 114 14.86 1.14 -24.14
CA ARG A 114 16.17 0.48 -24.04
C ARG A 114 16.03 -1.05 -24.02
N PHE A 115 15.09 -1.58 -23.23
CA PHE A 115 14.82 -3.02 -23.21
C PHE A 115 14.23 -3.50 -24.53
N ARG A 116 13.22 -2.81 -25.07
CA ARG A 116 12.64 -3.11 -26.40
C ARG A 116 13.71 -3.24 -27.50
N LYS A 117 14.66 -2.28 -27.54
CA LYS A 117 15.78 -2.34 -28.48
C LYS A 117 16.70 -3.54 -28.23
N GLY A 118 17.00 -3.87 -26.97
CA GLY A 118 17.79 -5.04 -26.58
C GLY A 118 17.14 -6.36 -26.96
N LEU A 119 15.82 -6.40 -26.92
CA LEU A 119 14.97 -7.55 -27.27
C LEU A 119 14.64 -7.61 -28.81
N GLY A 120 15.39 -6.94 -29.66
CA GLY A 120 15.19 -7.02 -31.10
C GLY A 120 13.99 -6.24 -31.65
N GLY A 121 13.38 -5.35 -30.85
CA GLY A 121 12.24 -4.51 -31.28
C GLY A 121 10.88 -5.16 -31.14
N CYS A 122 10.71 -6.16 -30.27
CA CYS A 122 9.43 -6.79 -29.95
C CYS A 122 8.37 -5.77 -29.52
N ASN A 123 7.11 -6.13 -29.65
CA ASN A 123 6.01 -5.32 -29.13
C ASN A 123 6.00 -5.37 -27.60
N ILE A 124 5.68 -4.24 -26.98
CA ILE A 124 5.50 -4.15 -25.52
C ILE A 124 4.03 -3.90 -25.21
N SER A 125 3.49 -4.66 -24.30
CA SER A 125 2.11 -4.55 -23.78
C SER A 125 2.14 -4.26 -22.30
N ASP A 126 1.07 -3.66 -21.77
CA ASP A 126 0.94 -3.44 -20.33
C ASP A 126 0.55 -4.73 -19.60
N ALA A 127 1.42 -5.17 -18.68
CA ALA A 127 1.18 -6.32 -17.81
C ALA A 127 0.76 -5.91 -16.38
N THR A 128 0.70 -4.61 -16.08
CA THR A 128 0.38 -4.08 -14.76
C THR A 128 -0.89 -4.68 -14.16
N PRO A 129 -2.04 -4.76 -14.89
CA PRO A 129 -3.28 -5.30 -14.30
C PRO A 129 -3.14 -6.76 -13.86
N MET A 130 -2.43 -7.59 -14.63
CA MET A 130 -2.20 -9.01 -14.31
C MET A 130 -1.32 -9.17 -13.06
N ILE A 131 -0.23 -8.40 -13.00
CA ILE A 131 0.70 -8.41 -11.85
C ILE A 131 -0.05 -7.98 -10.58
N ARG A 132 -0.78 -6.87 -10.63
CA ARG A 132 -1.54 -6.33 -9.49
C ARG A 132 -2.64 -7.30 -9.04
N LYS A 133 -3.32 -7.98 -9.96
CA LYS A 133 -4.34 -8.98 -9.65
C LYS A 133 -3.76 -10.17 -8.89
N VAL A 134 -2.59 -10.68 -9.30
CA VAL A 134 -1.91 -11.78 -8.59
C VAL A 134 -1.50 -11.36 -7.19
N ARG A 135 -1.01 -10.13 -7.00
CA ARG A 135 -0.60 -9.57 -5.71
C ARG A 135 -1.76 -9.26 -4.78
N ALA A 136 -2.96 -9.02 -5.32
CA ALA A 136 -4.14 -8.66 -4.52
C ALA A 136 -4.55 -9.78 -3.54
N VAL A 137 -4.51 -11.05 -3.97
CA VAL A 137 -4.91 -12.22 -3.18
C VAL A 137 -3.69 -12.81 -2.45
N LYS A 138 -3.60 -12.57 -1.16
CA LYS A 138 -2.46 -12.95 -0.31
C LYS A 138 -2.47 -14.45 0.02
N SER A 139 -1.29 -15.03 0.10
CA SER A 139 -1.10 -16.37 0.65
C SER A 139 -1.08 -16.34 2.19
N ASP A 140 -1.17 -17.51 2.83
CA ASP A 140 -0.99 -17.64 4.29
C ASP A 140 0.40 -17.16 4.75
N TYR A 141 1.43 -17.34 3.91
CA TYR A 141 2.78 -16.85 4.15
C TYR A 141 2.79 -15.31 4.22
N GLU A 142 2.11 -14.64 3.28
CA GLU A 142 1.99 -13.18 3.24
C GLU A 142 1.16 -12.64 4.40
N LEU A 143 0.02 -13.28 4.70
CA LEU A 143 -0.82 -12.90 5.86
C LEU A 143 -0.06 -13.03 7.19
N GLY A 144 0.84 -14.02 7.30
CA GLY A 144 1.73 -14.15 8.45
C GLY A 144 2.66 -12.95 8.63
N ILE A 145 3.26 -12.44 7.54
CA ILE A 145 4.16 -11.28 7.59
C ILE A 145 3.36 -9.98 7.86
N LEU A 146 2.18 -9.83 7.27
CA LEU A 146 1.31 -8.68 7.52
C LEU A 146 0.87 -8.60 8.99
N LYS A 147 0.65 -9.73 9.66
CA LYS A 147 0.41 -9.76 11.11
C LYS A 147 1.62 -9.30 11.91
N ASP A 148 2.84 -9.68 11.51
CA ASP A 148 4.08 -9.18 12.13
C ASP A 148 4.22 -7.65 11.92
N ALA A 149 3.89 -7.14 10.72
CA ALA A 149 3.90 -5.71 10.43
C ALA A 149 2.88 -4.93 11.29
N ALA A 150 1.70 -5.51 11.54
CA ALA A 150 0.66 -4.90 12.37
C ALA A 150 1.09 -4.71 13.83
N LEU A 151 1.99 -5.54 14.35
CA LEU A 151 2.55 -5.35 15.70
C LEU A 151 3.36 -4.06 15.83
N ILE A 152 3.95 -3.56 14.73
CA ILE A 152 4.71 -2.31 14.75
C ILE A 152 3.76 -1.13 14.97
N VAL A 153 2.68 -1.02 14.18
CA VAL A 153 1.72 0.09 14.33
C VAL A 153 0.96 0.03 15.64
N ASP A 154 0.69 -1.17 16.17
CA ASP A 154 0.12 -1.34 17.50
C ASP A 154 1.01 -0.74 18.60
N LYS A 155 2.33 -0.96 18.52
CA LYS A 155 3.30 -0.37 19.46
C LYS A 155 3.43 1.14 19.28
N VAL A 156 3.39 1.64 18.05
CA VAL A 156 3.36 3.08 17.77
C VAL A 156 2.16 3.73 18.45
N CYS A 157 0.95 3.19 18.26
CA CYS A 157 -0.26 3.72 18.88
C CYS A 157 -0.22 3.63 20.42
N LYS A 158 0.29 2.55 20.99
CA LYS A 158 0.46 2.39 22.45
C LYS A 158 1.43 3.38 23.06
N ARG A 159 2.40 3.87 22.29
CA ARG A 159 3.36 4.87 22.75
C ARG A 159 2.74 6.26 22.90
N VAL A 160 1.74 6.62 22.11
CA VAL A 160 1.16 7.96 22.09
C VAL A 160 0.70 8.45 23.48
N PRO A 161 -0.09 7.69 24.27
CA PRO A 161 -0.53 8.13 25.59
C PRO A 161 0.61 8.39 26.58
N GLU A 162 1.77 7.78 26.36
CA GLU A 162 2.93 7.94 27.24
C GLU A 162 3.73 9.22 26.97
N ILE A 163 3.63 9.77 25.75
CA ILE A 163 4.48 10.88 25.29
C ILE A 163 3.72 12.14 24.93
N LEU A 164 2.45 12.00 24.50
CA LEU A 164 1.63 13.12 24.06
C LEU A 164 1.42 14.12 25.21
N ARG A 165 1.81 15.37 24.98
CA ARG A 165 1.65 16.46 25.95
C ARG A 165 1.35 17.78 25.26
N GLU A 166 0.60 18.65 25.92
CA GLU A 166 0.36 20.00 25.45
C GLU A 166 1.68 20.76 25.22
N GLY A 167 1.77 21.48 24.12
CA GLY A 167 2.92 22.30 23.76
C GLY A 167 4.02 21.58 22.99
N MET A 168 4.02 20.23 22.91
CA MET A 168 4.93 19.55 21.98
C MET A 168 4.50 19.81 20.54
N THR A 169 5.44 19.83 19.62
CA THR A 169 5.14 20.00 18.20
C THR A 169 4.70 18.69 17.56
N ASP A 170 3.91 18.76 16.48
CA ASP A 170 3.55 17.58 15.66
C ASP A 170 4.82 16.86 15.19
N LEU A 171 5.88 17.61 14.86
CA LEU A 171 7.17 17.04 14.47
C LEU A 171 7.84 16.26 15.59
N GLU A 172 7.84 16.79 16.84
CA GLU A 172 8.39 16.07 18.00
C GLU A 172 7.62 14.78 18.26
N LEU A 173 6.27 14.83 18.17
CA LEU A 173 5.45 13.63 18.30
C LEU A 173 5.79 12.60 17.21
N THR A 174 5.83 13.02 15.96
CA THR A 174 6.17 12.14 14.82
C THR A 174 7.54 11.49 15.00
N ALA A 175 8.55 12.27 15.37
CA ALA A 175 9.92 11.76 15.57
C ALA A 175 9.99 10.67 16.68
N GLU A 176 9.26 10.85 17.77
CA GLU A 176 9.15 9.83 18.83
C GLU A 176 8.47 8.55 18.32
N LEU A 177 7.42 8.68 17.51
CA LEU A 177 6.70 7.54 16.94
C LEU A 177 7.53 6.81 15.88
N GLU A 178 8.25 7.54 15.03
CA GLU A 178 9.22 6.97 14.07
C GLU A 178 10.34 6.22 14.79
N PHE A 179 10.87 6.78 15.91
CA PHE A 179 11.85 6.10 16.72
C PHE A 179 11.34 4.75 17.22
N VAL A 180 10.10 4.69 17.72
CA VAL A 180 9.47 3.44 18.17
C VAL A 180 9.32 2.48 17.00
N ALA A 181 8.74 2.91 15.89
CA ALA A 181 8.57 2.07 14.70
C ALA A 181 9.91 1.49 14.23
N ARG A 182 10.95 2.33 14.16
CA ARG A 182 12.29 1.91 13.75
C ARG A 182 12.91 0.90 14.69
N LYS A 183 12.77 1.09 16.00
CA LYS A 183 13.26 0.19 17.03
C LYS A 183 12.59 -1.19 16.99
N GLU A 184 11.32 -1.22 16.60
CA GLU A 184 10.53 -2.45 16.43
C GLU A 184 10.77 -3.15 15.09
N GLY A 185 11.67 -2.64 14.25
CA GLY A 185 12.10 -3.29 13.01
C GLY A 185 11.49 -2.73 11.72
N HIS A 186 10.76 -1.60 11.80
CA HIS A 186 10.29 -0.92 10.59
C HIS A 186 11.45 -0.60 9.64
N GLN A 187 11.28 -0.88 8.36
CA GLN A 187 12.35 -0.75 7.36
C GLN A 187 12.77 0.70 7.06
N GLY A 188 11.99 1.69 7.50
CA GLY A 188 12.25 3.12 7.28
C GLY A 188 11.86 3.62 5.90
N LEU A 189 11.07 2.83 5.16
CA LEU A 189 10.58 3.17 3.84
C LEU A 189 9.18 2.55 3.68
N VAL A 190 8.22 3.34 3.27
CA VAL A 190 6.92 2.88 2.78
C VAL A 190 6.97 2.95 1.25
N ARG A 191 6.86 1.80 0.60
CA ARG A 191 6.92 1.74 -0.85
C ARG A 191 5.55 2.03 -1.43
N MET A 192 5.48 3.00 -2.32
CA MET A 192 4.26 3.36 -3.05
C MET A 192 4.44 3.09 -4.54
N ARG A 193 3.34 2.75 -5.22
CA ARG A 193 3.32 2.62 -6.68
C ARG A 193 2.79 3.91 -7.30
N GLY A 194 3.43 4.35 -8.39
CA GLY A 194 3.00 5.51 -9.15
C GLY A 194 4.03 6.60 -9.26
N PHE A 195 3.73 7.58 -10.10
CA PHE A 195 4.61 8.71 -10.39
C PHE A 195 4.50 9.78 -9.29
N ASN A 196 5.64 10.24 -8.76
CA ASN A 196 5.74 11.24 -7.70
C ASN A 196 5.09 10.84 -6.36
N ASN A 197 4.90 9.55 -6.09
CA ASN A 197 4.40 9.07 -4.82
C ASN A 197 5.57 8.83 -3.86
N GLU A 198 5.60 9.61 -2.78
CA GLU A 198 6.65 9.57 -1.75
C GLU A 198 6.01 9.49 -0.37
N LEU A 199 6.42 8.50 0.43
CA LEU A 199 5.96 8.34 1.81
C LEU A 199 7.08 7.69 2.63
N PHE A 200 7.20 8.11 3.92
CA PHE A 200 8.21 7.55 4.82
C PHE A 200 7.60 6.59 5.86
N TYR A 201 7.21 7.01 7.05
CA TYR A 201 6.59 6.14 8.05
C TYR A 201 5.06 6.29 8.13
N GLY A 202 4.60 7.51 7.96
CA GLY A 202 3.25 7.96 8.19
C GLY A 202 3.23 9.37 8.79
N HIS A 203 2.12 9.76 9.36
CA HIS A 203 1.89 11.11 9.83
C HIS A 203 1.34 11.14 11.25
N ALA A 204 1.80 12.12 12.06
CA ALA A 204 1.12 12.56 13.26
C ALA A 204 0.94 14.06 13.18
N PHE A 205 -0.29 14.55 13.26
CA PHE A 205 -0.61 15.97 13.19
C PHE A 205 -1.86 16.30 14.00
N SER A 206 -1.98 17.57 14.42
CA SER A 206 -3.01 17.98 15.36
C SER A 206 -3.84 19.15 14.88
N GLY A 207 -5.09 19.24 15.36
CA GLY A 207 -6.01 20.34 15.14
C GLY A 207 -6.20 20.71 13.68
N ALA A 208 -6.26 22.01 13.38
CA ALA A 208 -6.55 22.55 12.05
C ALA A 208 -5.56 22.12 10.97
N ASP A 209 -4.30 21.83 11.32
CA ASP A 209 -3.26 21.42 10.36
C ASP A 209 -3.58 20.05 9.73
N SER A 210 -4.24 19.14 10.46
CA SER A 210 -4.68 17.85 9.91
C SER A 210 -5.74 17.99 8.80
N ALA A 211 -6.40 19.14 8.71
CA ALA A 211 -7.44 19.41 7.71
C ALA A 211 -6.91 20.18 6.47
N VAL A 212 -5.61 20.41 6.36
CA VAL A 212 -4.99 21.07 5.20
C VAL A 212 -4.79 20.05 4.08
N PRO A 213 -5.35 20.28 2.87
CA PRO A 213 -5.14 19.39 1.74
C PRO A 213 -3.68 19.38 1.28
N THR A 214 -3.26 18.29 0.67
CA THR A 214 -1.92 18.13 0.08
C THR A 214 -1.99 17.83 -1.42
N TYR A 215 -0.83 17.64 -2.06
CA TYR A 215 -0.71 17.31 -3.48
C TYR A 215 -1.01 15.85 -3.82
N SER A 216 -0.94 14.94 -2.85
CA SER A 216 -1.20 13.51 -3.04
C SER A 216 -2.67 13.16 -2.82
N ASP A 217 -3.08 12.04 -3.41
CA ASP A 217 -4.41 11.47 -3.23
C ASP A 217 -4.52 10.81 -1.85
N THR A 218 -4.79 11.63 -0.82
CA THR A 218 -5.03 11.21 0.55
C THR A 218 -6.12 12.07 1.18
N PRO A 219 -6.97 11.52 2.06
CA PRO A 219 -7.95 12.33 2.79
C PRO A 219 -7.31 13.25 3.84
N LEU A 220 -6.11 12.91 4.31
CA LEU A 220 -5.36 13.63 5.34
C LEU A 220 -4.06 14.19 4.76
N GLY A 221 -3.98 15.51 4.59
CA GLY A 221 -2.78 16.14 4.04
C GLY A 221 -1.76 16.57 5.09
N GLY A 222 -2.12 17.58 5.86
CA GLY A 222 -1.19 18.26 6.77
C GLY A 222 -0.39 19.36 6.10
N VAL A 223 0.20 20.23 6.90
CA VAL A 223 0.98 21.39 6.43
C VAL A 223 2.37 21.01 5.96
N GLY A 224 2.98 20.00 6.62
CA GLY A 224 4.37 19.63 6.39
C GLY A 224 5.37 20.68 6.91
N LEU A 225 6.64 20.42 6.71
CA LEU A 225 7.73 21.28 7.17
C LEU A 225 8.14 22.35 6.15
N ASN A 226 7.95 22.06 4.86
CA ASN A 226 8.47 22.88 3.79
C ASN A 226 7.68 22.64 2.48
N PRO A 227 7.50 23.64 1.61
CA PRO A 227 6.83 23.47 0.33
C PRO A 227 7.44 22.42 -0.62
N SER A 228 8.66 21.92 -0.36
CA SER A 228 9.23 20.81 -1.13
C SER A 228 8.58 19.47 -0.82
N PHE A 229 7.98 19.32 0.38
CA PHE A 229 7.16 18.20 0.80
C PHE A 229 6.04 18.71 1.72
N PRO A 230 4.94 19.25 1.13
CA PRO A 230 3.87 19.91 1.86
C PRO A 230 2.84 18.88 2.37
N GLN A 231 3.29 17.96 3.22
CA GLN A 231 2.48 16.86 3.74
C GLN A 231 2.95 16.47 5.14
N GLY A 232 2.01 16.05 6.01
CA GLY A 232 2.29 15.50 7.33
C GLY A 232 2.56 16.55 8.39
N ALA A 233 3.35 16.18 9.38
CA ALA A 233 3.67 16.96 10.57
C ALA A 233 4.31 18.31 10.27
N SER A 234 4.00 19.29 11.12
CA SER A 234 4.54 20.65 11.07
C SER A 234 5.18 21.05 12.42
N TYR A 235 5.60 22.30 12.54
CA TYR A 235 6.02 22.90 13.81
C TYR A 235 4.83 23.38 14.68
N LYS A 236 3.57 23.06 14.30
CA LYS A 236 2.40 23.37 15.12
C LYS A 236 2.52 22.66 16.47
N CYS A 237 2.24 23.41 17.55
CA CYS A 237 2.17 22.83 18.88
C CYS A 237 0.78 22.23 19.14
N VAL A 238 0.77 21.03 19.70
CA VAL A 238 -0.43 20.33 20.20
C VAL A 238 -1.10 21.15 21.29
N ARG A 239 -2.41 21.31 21.23
CA ARG A 239 -3.24 22.04 22.20
C ARG A 239 -4.31 21.12 22.79
N LYS A 240 -4.90 21.55 23.89
CA LYS A 240 -6.08 20.88 24.46
C LYS A 240 -7.29 21.01 23.55
N ASN A 241 -8.15 20.02 23.63
CA ASN A 241 -9.47 19.99 22.99
C ASN A 241 -9.42 20.04 21.45
N GLU A 242 -8.31 19.55 20.86
CA GLU A 242 -8.18 19.38 19.42
C GLU A 242 -7.86 17.93 19.07
N PRO A 243 -8.20 17.45 17.85
CA PRO A 243 -7.87 16.11 17.44
C PRO A 243 -6.36 15.97 17.20
N VAL A 244 -5.79 14.86 17.63
CA VAL A 244 -4.44 14.41 17.28
C VAL A 244 -4.60 13.11 16.50
N THR A 245 -4.29 13.16 15.22
CA THR A 245 -4.36 12.03 14.31
C THR A 245 -2.99 11.39 14.21
N VAL A 246 -2.94 10.08 14.41
CA VAL A 246 -1.74 9.26 14.19
C VAL A 246 -2.09 8.24 13.11
N ASP A 247 -1.51 8.44 11.94
CA ASP A 247 -1.72 7.68 10.71
C ASP A 247 -0.36 7.10 10.30
N PHE A 248 -0.16 5.81 10.56
CA PHE A 248 1.15 5.16 10.43
C PHE A 248 1.07 3.83 9.71
N SER A 249 1.98 3.66 8.76
CA SER A 249 2.21 2.39 8.09
C SER A 249 3.21 1.54 8.88
N GLY A 250 2.92 0.25 9.05
CA GLY A 250 3.87 -0.74 9.57
C GLY A 250 4.54 -1.48 8.42
N VAL A 251 5.87 -1.51 8.39
CA VAL A 251 6.61 -2.21 7.32
C VAL A 251 7.55 -3.24 7.91
N PHE A 252 7.28 -4.51 7.63
CA PHE A 252 8.09 -5.64 8.10
C PHE A 252 8.33 -6.65 6.97
N ASP A 253 9.58 -7.12 6.81
CA ASP A 253 9.99 -8.06 5.75
C ASP A 253 9.43 -7.72 4.35
N GLY A 254 9.33 -6.42 4.02
CA GLY A 254 8.86 -5.91 2.73
C GLY A 254 7.34 -5.77 2.60
N TYR A 255 6.55 -6.13 3.61
CA TYR A 255 5.08 -6.02 3.60
C TYR A 255 4.60 -4.88 4.47
N ILE A 256 3.48 -4.27 4.06
CA ILE A 256 2.95 -3.02 4.61
C ILE A 256 1.53 -3.26 5.14
N VAL A 257 1.24 -2.73 6.32
CA VAL A 257 -0.10 -2.47 6.84
C VAL A 257 -0.26 -0.99 7.12
N ASP A 258 -1.50 -0.51 7.15
CA ASP A 258 -1.81 0.88 7.47
C ASP A 258 -2.84 1.00 8.58
N GLN A 259 -2.73 2.05 9.42
CA GLN A 259 -3.61 2.26 10.55
C GLN A 259 -3.66 3.72 11.00
N THR A 260 -4.88 4.27 11.13
CA THR A 260 -5.11 5.57 11.76
C THR A 260 -5.80 5.42 13.09
N ARG A 261 -5.31 6.14 14.13
CA ARG A 261 -5.96 6.28 15.44
C ARG A 261 -6.01 7.73 15.90
N MET A 262 -7.01 8.03 16.74
CA MET A 262 -7.29 9.38 17.22
C MET A 262 -7.02 9.50 18.71
N PHE A 263 -6.40 10.62 19.05
CA PHE A 263 -6.07 11.02 20.43
C PHE A 263 -6.50 12.47 20.66
N SER A 264 -6.65 12.86 21.92
CA SER A 264 -6.80 14.26 22.32
C SER A 264 -6.30 14.49 23.75
N ILE A 265 -5.90 15.72 24.04
CA ILE A 265 -5.67 16.18 25.42
C ILE A 265 -6.94 16.94 25.83
N GLY A 266 -7.71 16.35 26.75
CA GLY A 266 -9.05 16.85 27.06
C GLY A 266 -10.09 16.53 25.98
N GLU A 267 -11.33 16.92 26.23
CA GLU A 267 -12.49 16.57 25.38
C GLU A 267 -12.47 17.29 24.03
N LEU A 268 -12.77 16.56 22.97
CA LEU A 268 -12.98 17.15 21.66
C LEU A 268 -14.30 17.94 21.61
N PRO A 269 -14.38 18.99 20.74
CA PRO A 269 -15.65 19.57 20.38
C PRO A 269 -16.66 18.51 19.93
N GLU A 270 -17.92 18.63 20.35
CA GLU A 270 -19.00 17.67 20.07
C GLU A 270 -19.09 17.29 18.58
N LYS A 271 -18.91 18.27 17.70
CA LYS A 271 -18.91 18.06 16.25
C LYS A 271 -17.87 17.05 15.80
N LEU A 272 -16.66 17.08 16.36
CA LEU A 272 -15.57 16.16 16.04
C LEU A 272 -15.76 14.78 16.70
N SER A 273 -16.15 14.75 17.96
CA SER A 273 -16.40 13.46 18.65
C SER A 273 -17.54 12.69 18.00
N LYS A 274 -18.64 13.39 17.64
CA LYS A 274 -19.74 12.78 16.88
C LYS A 274 -19.27 12.24 15.53
N ALA A 275 -18.53 13.05 14.77
CA ALA A 275 -18.02 12.63 13.45
C ALA A 275 -17.11 11.40 13.56
N TYR A 276 -16.26 11.34 14.59
CA TYR A 276 -15.42 10.16 14.83
C TYR A 276 -16.25 8.89 15.08
N VAL A 277 -17.26 8.98 15.93
CA VAL A 277 -18.16 7.84 16.20
C VAL A 277 -18.87 7.39 14.92
N ASP A 278 -19.33 8.33 14.11
CA ASP A 278 -20.00 8.03 12.84
C ASP A 278 -19.04 7.35 11.84
N MET A 279 -17.73 7.73 11.81
CA MET A 279 -16.73 7.04 10.97
C MET A 279 -16.49 5.60 11.46
N VAL A 280 -16.47 5.37 12.76
CA VAL A 280 -16.40 4.00 13.31
C VAL A 280 -17.64 3.18 12.93
N LEU A 281 -18.83 3.80 12.85
CA LEU A 281 -20.05 3.12 12.38
C LEU A 281 -19.93 2.73 10.89
N ILE A 282 -19.40 3.61 10.03
CA ILE A 282 -19.15 3.31 8.60
C ILE A 282 -18.15 2.16 8.46
N LEU A 283 -17.05 2.17 9.21
CA LEU A 283 -16.06 1.08 9.21
C LEU A 283 -16.70 -0.24 9.63
N ASN A 284 -17.54 -0.24 10.68
CA ASN A 284 -18.26 -1.43 11.12
C ASN A 284 -19.33 -1.91 10.12
N HIS A 285 -19.91 -1.01 9.34
CA HIS A 285 -20.80 -1.36 8.24
C HIS A 285 -20.00 -2.04 7.09
N ALA A 286 -18.88 -1.43 6.66
CA ALA A 286 -18.00 -2.00 5.65
C ALA A 286 -17.56 -3.43 6.00
N LYS A 287 -17.27 -3.72 7.28
CA LYS A 287 -16.92 -5.07 7.74
C LYS A 287 -17.99 -6.13 7.44
N LYS A 288 -19.23 -5.74 7.32
CA LYS A 288 -20.36 -6.66 7.04
C LYS A 288 -20.61 -6.83 5.55
N ILE A 289 -20.43 -5.76 4.76
CA ILE A 289 -20.76 -5.77 3.34
C ILE A 289 -19.59 -6.18 2.46
N ALA A 290 -18.34 -5.88 2.86
CA ALA A 290 -17.14 -6.25 2.13
C ALA A 290 -16.80 -7.73 2.36
N LYS A 291 -17.32 -8.58 1.49
CA LYS A 291 -17.17 -10.04 1.49
C LYS A 291 -16.94 -10.53 0.06
N PRO A 292 -16.51 -11.78 -0.16
CA PRO A 292 -16.33 -12.32 -1.51
C PRO A 292 -17.56 -12.13 -2.39
N GLY A 293 -17.37 -11.62 -3.61
CA GLY A 293 -18.41 -11.29 -4.59
C GLY A 293 -19.00 -9.88 -4.45
N ALA A 294 -18.69 -9.12 -3.38
CA ALA A 294 -19.03 -7.70 -3.34
C ALA A 294 -18.11 -6.91 -4.28
N THR A 295 -18.67 -5.99 -5.08
CA THR A 295 -17.86 -5.17 -5.98
C THR A 295 -17.12 -4.08 -5.19
N TRP A 296 -15.88 -3.74 -5.60
CA TRP A 296 -15.09 -2.72 -4.92
C TRP A 296 -15.81 -1.36 -4.91
N GLY A 297 -16.38 -0.97 -6.07
CA GLY A 297 -17.17 0.25 -6.20
C GLY A 297 -18.47 0.20 -5.40
N GLY A 298 -19.14 -0.96 -5.32
CA GLY A 298 -20.37 -1.12 -4.54
C GLY A 298 -20.16 -0.90 -3.04
N VAL A 299 -19.06 -1.42 -2.47
CA VAL A 299 -18.68 -1.15 -1.08
C VAL A 299 -18.42 0.34 -0.85
N TYR A 300 -17.71 1.00 -1.79
CA TYR A 300 -17.48 2.44 -1.74
C TYR A 300 -18.80 3.24 -1.79
N ASP A 301 -19.67 2.94 -2.76
CA ASP A 301 -20.91 3.69 -2.99
C ASP A 301 -21.85 3.58 -1.78
N GLU A 302 -21.96 2.39 -1.17
CA GLU A 302 -22.81 2.17 0.01
C GLU A 302 -22.29 2.95 1.23
N CYS A 303 -20.96 2.94 1.48
CA CYS A 303 -20.34 3.70 2.56
C CYS A 303 -20.42 5.22 2.32
N LEU A 304 -20.25 5.68 1.07
CA LEU A 304 -20.44 7.09 0.71
C LEU A 304 -21.88 7.53 0.94
N GLN A 305 -22.87 6.73 0.55
CA GLN A 305 -24.27 7.04 0.80
C GLN A 305 -24.57 7.17 2.29
N MET A 306 -24.05 6.24 3.11
CA MET A 306 -24.18 6.30 4.57
C MET A 306 -23.57 7.60 5.15
N ALA A 307 -22.39 8.03 4.65
CA ALA A 307 -21.78 9.29 5.04
C ALA A 307 -22.64 10.51 4.63
N CYS A 308 -23.23 10.49 3.44
CA CYS A 308 -24.14 11.53 2.96
C CYS A 308 -25.41 11.61 3.83
N ASP A 309 -26.02 10.50 4.17
CA ASP A 309 -27.21 10.42 5.02
C ASP A 309 -26.95 10.96 6.45
N MET A 310 -25.70 10.82 6.91
CA MET A 310 -25.22 11.41 8.19
C MET A 310 -24.87 12.91 8.06
N GLY A 311 -24.90 13.50 6.84
CA GLY A 311 -24.64 14.92 6.59
C GLY A 311 -23.17 15.27 6.32
N TYR A 312 -22.34 14.30 5.95
CA TYR A 312 -20.90 14.49 5.71
C TYR A 312 -20.52 14.70 4.23
N GLN A 313 -21.46 14.90 3.32
CA GLN A 313 -21.23 14.98 1.86
C GLN A 313 -20.12 15.97 1.44
N ASP A 314 -19.91 17.06 2.18
CA ASP A 314 -18.89 18.09 1.88
C ASP A 314 -17.57 17.89 2.67
N HIS A 315 -17.50 16.86 3.49
CA HIS A 315 -16.39 16.64 4.45
C HIS A 315 -15.83 15.20 4.45
N PHE A 316 -16.55 14.27 3.83
CA PHE A 316 -16.16 12.87 3.81
C PHE A 316 -15.00 12.64 2.85
N MET A 317 -13.94 11.96 3.32
CA MET A 317 -12.71 11.68 2.58
C MET A 317 -12.01 12.92 2.02
N GLY A 318 -12.01 14.01 2.78
CA GLY A 318 -11.42 15.30 2.41
C GLY A 318 -12.42 16.45 2.55
N SER A 319 -11.92 17.68 2.52
CA SER A 319 -12.76 18.87 2.49
C SER A 319 -13.31 19.12 1.07
N LYS A 320 -14.43 19.83 0.99
CA LYS A 320 -15.08 20.17 -0.30
C LYS A 320 -14.09 20.76 -1.33
N GLY A 321 -14.00 20.11 -2.47
CA GLY A 321 -13.07 20.44 -3.55
C GLY A 321 -11.69 19.80 -3.45
N ALA A 322 -11.40 19.07 -2.36
CA ALA A 322 -10.18 18.28 -2.15
C ALA A 322 -10.49 16.86 -1.63
N GLN A 323 -11.69 16.36 -1.92
CA GLN A 323 -12.11 15.03 -1.53
C GLN A 323 -11.49 13.99 -2.48
N VAL A 324 -11.01 12.89 -1.94
CA VAL A 324 -10.56 11.73 -2.73
C VAL A 324 -11.74 10.83 -3.09
N SER A 325 -11.59 10.04 -4.15
CA SER A 325 -12.65 9.19 -4.69
C SER A 325 -12.52 7.72 -4.26
N PHE A 326 -11.86 7.46 -3.16
CA PHE A 326 -11.71 6.14 -2.54
C PHE A 326 -11.96 6.22 -1.04
N ILE A 327 -12.15 5.08 -0.40
CA ILE A 327 -12.28 4.92 1.06
C ILE A 327 -11.39 3.79 1.57
N GLY A 328 -10.74 3.09 0.68
CA GLY A 328 -9.80 2.04 1.02
C GLY A 328 -8.93 1.66 -0.17
N HIS A 329 -7.75 1.18 0.13
CA HIS A 329 -6.73 0.79 -0.84
C HIS A 329 -6.03 -0.49 -0.42
N GLY A 330 -5.62 -1.29 -1.39
CA GLY A 330 -4.85 -2.50 -1.13
C GLY A 330 -3.50 -2.20 -0.50
N VAL A 331 -3.06 -3.10 0.36
CA VAL A 331 -1.72 -3.08 0.94
C VAL A 331 -1.05 -4.44 0.79
N GLY A 332 0.27 -4.44 0.73
CA GLY A 332 1.08 -5.63 0.55
C GLY A 332 2.55 -5.27 0.47
N VAL A 333 3.23 -5.53 -0.65
CA VAL A 333 4.62 -5.10 -0.86
C VAL A 333 4.73 -3.63 -1.27
N GLU A 334 3.61 -3.01 -1.60
CA GLU A 334 3.44 -1.56 -1.80
C GLU A 334 2.19 -1.09 -1.06
N LEU A 335 2.15 0.18 -0.71
CA LEU A 335 0.93 0.92 -0.42
C LEU A 335 0.20 1.16 -1.76
N ASP A 336 -1.12 1.26 -1.77
CA ASP A 336 -1.94 1.45 -2.99
C ASP A 336 -1.91 0.29 -3.99
N GLU A 337 -1.91 -0.94 -3.48
CA GLU A 337 -2.16 -2.13 -4.30
C GLU A 337 -3.66 -2.30 -4.63
N TYR A 338 -4.02 -3.37 -5.34
CA TYR A 338 -5.39 -3.84 -5.41
C TYR A 338 -5.78 -4.60 -4.12
N PRO A 339 -7.07 -4.52 -3.70
CA PRO A 339 -8.20 -3.83 -4.34
C PRO A 339 -8.24 -2.33 -4.05
N PHE A 340 -8.93 -1.55 -4.91
CA PHE A 340 -9.32 -0.17 -4.60
C PHE A 340 -10.80 -0.10 -4.24
N ILE A 341 -11.13 0.23 -3.00
CA ILE A 341 -12.50 0.51 -2.57
C ILE A 341 -12.79 1.97 -2.96
N ALA A 342 -13.16 2.16 -4.23
CA ALA A 342 -13.17 3.45 -4.88
C ALA A 342 -14.27 3.57 -5.93
N ARG A 343 -14.58 4.81 -6.31
CA ARG A 343 -15.57 5.14 -7.32
C ARG A 343 -15.21 4.51 -8.68
N GLY A 344 -16.18 3.84 -9.31
CA GLY A 344 -16.03 3.32 -10.68
C GLY A 344 -15.41 1.94 -10.78
N PHE A 345 -15.04 1.28 -9.67
CA PHE A 345 -14.52 -0.08 -9.66
C PHE A 345 -15.63 -1.12 -9.51
N ASN A 346 -16.70 -1.01 -10.31
CA ASN A 346 -17.88 -1.90 -10.22
C ASN A 346 -17.70 -3.22 -10.97
N ASP A 347 -16.70 -3.33 -11.85
CA ASP A 347 -16.41 -4.55 -12.62
C ASP A 347 -15.40 -5.48 -11.87
N TYR A 348 -14.96 -5.09 -10.68
CA TYR A 348 -14.02 -5.84 -9.86
C TYR A 348 -14.69 -6.30 -8.58
N GLU A 349 -14.54 -7.58 -8.25
CA GLU A 349 -15.10 -8.18 -7.05
C GLU A 349 -14.03 -8.47 -6.01
N LEU A 350 -14.42 -8.44 -4.72
CA LEU A 350 -13.59 -8.90 -3.64
C LEU A 350 -13.49 -10.43 -3.68
N GLU A 351 -12.27 -10.92 -3.52
CA GLU A 351 -11.95 -12.34 -3.37
C GLU A 351 -11.43 -12.62 -1.96
N GLU A 352 -11.60 -13.84 -1.48
CA GLU A 352 -11.03 -14.27 -0.21
C GLU A 352 -9.51 -14.08 -0.19
N ASN A 353 -8.99 -13.60 0.95
CA ASN A 353 -7.59 -13.23 1.16
C ASN A 353 -7.10 -11.97 0.39
N MET A 354 -7.95 -11.21 -0.25
CA MET A 354 -7.59 -9.83 -0.57
C MET A 354 -7.36 -9.03 0.71
N VAL A 355 -6.36 -8.14 0.68
CA VAL A 355 -5.99 -7.31 1.84
C VAL A 355 -6.02 -5.84 1.45
N PHE A 356 -6.67 -5.02 2.27
CA PHE A 356 -6.74 -3.57 2.07
C PHE A 356 -6.89 -2.81 3.38
N ALA A 357 -6.42 -1.57 3.41
CA ALA A 357 -6.73 -0.58 4.42
C ALA A 357 -8.10 0.05 4.11
N PHE A 358 -8.90 0.30 5.13
CA PHE A 358 -10.21 0.95 5.02
C PHE A 358 -10.28 2.10 6.01
N GLU A 359 -10.47 3.33 5.50
CA GLU A 359 -10.11 4.57 6.18
C GLU A 359 -11.17 5.68 6.16
N PRO A 360 -12.41 5.47 6.63
CA PRO A 360 -13.41 6.54 6.66
C PRO A 360 -12.94 7.71 7.51
N LYS A 361 -12.84 8.89 6.90
CA LYS A 361 -12.34 10.12 7.52
C LYS A 361 -13.25 11.30 7.18
N VAL A 362 -13.36 12.25 8.11
CA VAL A 362 -14.09 13.52 7.95
C VAL A 362 -13.13 14.67 8.21
N VAL A 363 -13.12 15.65 7.30
CA VAL A 363 -12.20 16.78 7.32
C VAL A 363 -12.96 18.10 7.44
N TYR A 364 -12.71 18.85 8.51
CA TYR A 364 -13.30 20.17 8.75
C TYR A 364 -12.22 21.26 8.67
N PRO A 365 -12.15 22.03 7.58
CA PRO A 365 -11.19 23.13 7.43
C PRO A 365 -11.23 24.08 8.64
N GLY A 366 -10.05 24.39 9.19
CA GLY A 366 -9.88 25.26 10.35
C GLY A 366 -10.20 24.62 11.70
N LEU A 367 -10.71 23.37 11.75
CA LEU A 367 -11.03 22.66 12.99
C LEU A 367 -10.16 21.41 13.17
N GLY A 368 -10.01 20.62 12.12
CA GLY A 368 -9.23 19.40 12.11
C GLY A 368 -9.91 18.26 11.37
N ALA A 369 -9.27 17.11 11.35
CA ALA A 369 -9.77 15.88 10.77
C ALA A 369 -9.96 14.80 11.84
N VAL A 370 -10.96 13.94 11.65
CA VAL A 370 -11.21 12.76 12.49
C VAL A 370 -11.55 11.57 11.61
N GLY A 371 -11.11 10.39 12.03
CA GLY A 371 -11.41 9.16 11.33
C GLY A 371 -10.68 7.97 11.95
N VAL A 372 -10.90 6.82 11.37
CA VAL A 372 -10.34 5.54 11.81
C VAL A 372 -9.90 4.76 10.59
N GLU A 373 -8.86 3.99 10.73
CA GLU A 373 -8.36 3.13 9.67
C GLU A 373 -7.84 1.82 10.23
N ASP A 374 -8.17 0.75 9.56
CA ASP A 374 -7.59 -0.56 9.82
C ASP A 374 -7.25 -1.28 8.51
N THR A 375 -6.20 -2.06 8.57
CA THR A 375 -5.93 -3.08 7.55
C THR A 375 -6.73 -4.34 7.85
N PHE A 376 -7.42 -4.83 6.82
CA PHE A 376 -8.23 -6.03 6.85
C PHE A 376 -7.81 -7.03 5.77
N TRP A 377 -8.10 -8.32 6.00
CA TRP A 377 -8.20 -9.28 4.90
C TRP A 377 -9.66 -9.75 4.75
N VAL A 378 -10.03 -10.06 3.52
CA VAL A 378 -11.35 -10.58 3.17
C VAL A 378 -11.40 -12.06 3.58
N GLY A 379 -12.20 -12.37 4.58
CA GLY A 379 -12.53 -13.75 4.95
C GLY A 379 -13.81 -14.23 4.27
N ALA A 380 -14.17 -15.49 4.43
CA ALA A 380 -15.36 -16.09 3.82
C ALA A 380 -16.66 -15.35 4.18
N ASP A 381 -16.77 -14.82 5.42
CA ASP A 381 -18.00 -14.22 5.96
C ASP A 381 -17.90 -12.68 6.10
N GLY A 382 -16.83 -12.04 5.62
CA GLY A 382 -16.58 -10.62 5.75
C GLY A 382 -15.14 -10.31 6.22
N LEU A 383 -14.89 -9.04 6.54
CA LEU A 383 -13.54 -8.58 6.87
C LEU A 383 -13.04 -9.12 8.22
N LYS A 384 -11.78 -9.50 8.24
CA LYS A 384 -11.01 -9.90 9.42
C LYS A 384 -9.92 -8.87 9.67
N HIS A 385 -9.71 -8.47 10.93
CA HIS A 385 -8.67 -7.52 11.28
C HIS A 385 -7.25 -8.09 11.13
N LEU A 386 -6.36 -7.29 10.56
CA LEU A 386 -4.91 -7.46 10.65
C LEU A 386 -4.32 -6.52 11.71
N THR A 387 -4.80 -5.27 11.79
CA THR A 387 -4.45 -4.31 12.83
C THR A 387 -5.38 -4.46 14.05
N PHE A 388 -4.86 -4.18 15.27
CA PHE A 388 -5.52 -4.62 16.52
C PHE A 388 -5.83 -3.48 17.50
N ALA A 389 -5.33 -2.25 17.27
CA ALA A 389 -5.56 -1.17 18.21
C ALA A 389 -7.07 -0.85 18.34
N ASN A 390 -7.50 -0.52 19.56
CA ASN A 390 -8.90 -0.18 19.85
C ASN A 390 -9.34 1.05 19.01
N HIS A 391 -10.64 1.09 18.64
CA HIS A 391 -11.27 2.22 17.94
C HIS A 391 -11.77 3.32 18.88
N GLU A 392 -11.49 3.24 20.17
CA GLU A 392 -11.87 4.31 21.09
C GLU A 392 -11.03 5.57 20.84
N LEU A 393 -11.68 6.73 20.87
CA LEU A 393 -10.96 8.00 20.98
C LEU A 393 -10.25 8.04 22.34
N ILE A 394 -8.93 8.10 22.33
CA ILE A 394 -8.13 8.13 23.56
C ILE A 394 -8.01 9.58 24.04
N ILE A 395 -8.65 9.89 25.17
CA ILE A 395 -8.62 11.20 25.83
C ILE A 395 -7.63 11.14 27.00
N LEU A 396 -6.66 12.07 27.01
CA LEU A 396 -5.60 12.21 28.00
C LEU A 396 -5.79 13.43 28.88
#